data_cda5ebf1718d9e482ce5253e0b9f11c5
#
_entry.id   cda5ebf1718d9e482ce5253e0b9f11c5
#
_cell.length_a   1.000
_cell.length_b   1.000
_cell.length_c   1.000
_cell.angle_alpha   90.00
_cell.angle_beta   90.00
_cell.angle_gamma   90.00
#
_symmetry.space_group_name_H-M   'P 1'
#
loop_
_entity.id
_entity.type
_entity.pdbx_description
1 polymer ?
#
loop_
_entity_poly.entity_id
_entity_poly.type
_entity_poly.pdbx_seq_one_letter_code
_entity_poly.pdbx_strand_id
1 'polypeptide(L)'
;YANSEDCGVAYKIHELLLKAARFRDDVPMIVRELYYNGITLHYINVRDEDHDVNLLWPRIHAFFLEGANYIARYEELDKETRQYIIRCVGNLRLAVSRQTKEDCHRYMELFDLAMGIITSPYYQELDPDIPWARFTYSMHMDQMTLMAYLRHCNDPEVAERVLRSASYVYEHQKKNAGEESRQQNWRVSYFYHAALYHAGKGTARAVVEDLLEIISQTDEQDYSPDGINRNLTGAAYLIYYEAFLSEQDRAELADRIAKERAAAHRYLDEMPGTEYPRVASVAIRELITAQSDTKEIDNRKILESILSGHKPTYVHSTMVAHLTRVLLRRMVETDPAALIGLLGCKTAAEVQARKPELLQTAYECGLYHDVGKSAVIMYIDTNSRSLLEEEFCCIQSHPVIGCSLLREAGYEEHLAPAALYHHCFYNGQGGYPRDVPPCPQDIKGIVDVLTVADALDAATDNIGRCYNRAKPLRTLVGELQAQSGTRYAPDVVALFRDETFCEVLAQKLDAERKKVYLHAYHAAE
;
A
#
# COMPACT_ATOMS: atom_id res chain seq x y z
N TYR A 1 20.79 0.87 1.99
CA TYR A 1 19.57 1.54 2.53
C TYR A 1 18.27 0.82 2.13
N ALA A 2 18.21 0.15 0.98
CA ALA A 2 16.96 -0.51 0.53
C ALA A 2 16.50 -1.69 1.42
N ASN A 3 17.36 -2.20 2.28
CA ASN A 3 17.08 -3.29 3.23
C ASN A 3 17.26 -2.86 4.70
N SER A 4 17.45 -1.57 5.02
CA SER A 4 17.66 -1.18 6.40
C SER A 4 16.33 -0.92 7.09
N GLU A 5 16.09 -1.67 8.13
CA GLU A 5 14.99 -1.53 9.08
C GLU A 5 14.92 -0.15 9.76
N ASP A 6 15.87 0.76 9.48
CA ASP A 6 16.08 2.03 10.16
C ASP A 6 16.11 3.27 9.25
N CYS A 7 15.37 3.28 8.14
CA CYS A 7 15.24 4.49 7.32
C CYS A 7 14.75 5.70 8.13
N GLY A 8 13.89 5.48 9.12
CA GLY A 8 13.42 6.53 10.02
C GLY A 8 14.53 7.13 10.87
N VAL A 9 15.38 6.30 11.48
CA VAL A 9 16.54 6.76 12.27
C VAL A 9 17.53 7.48 11.37
N ALA A 10 17.82 6.94 10.18
CA ALA A 10 18.67 7.58 9.19
C ALA A 10 18.14 8.97 8.82
N TYR A 11 16.82 9.08 8.56
CA TYR A 11 16.18 10.37 8.29
C TYR A 11 16.40 11.38 9.43
N LYS A 12 16.16 10.98 10.68
CA LYS A 12 16.37 11.88 11.84
C LYS A 12 17.82 12.33 12.01
N ILE A 13 18.79 11.45 11.73
CA ILE A 13 20.20 11.80 11.73
C ILE A 13 20.49 12.84 10.66
N HIS A 14 20.04 12.62 9.41
CA HIS A 14 20.24 13.55 8.31
C HIS A 14 19.50 14.89 8.53
N GLU A 15 18.34 14.89 9.18
CA GLU A 15 17.65 16.12 9.58
C GLU A 15 18.47 16.97 10.56
N LEU A 16 19.10 16.33 11.55
CA LEU A 16 19.98 17.00 12.51
C LEU A 16 21.26 17.52 11.83
N LEU A 17 21.86 16.72 10.94
CA LEU A 17 23.03 17.11 10.18
C LEU A 17 22.73 18.30 9.26
N LEU A 18 21.58 18.34 8.61
CA LEU A 18 21.15 19.48 7.81
C LEU A 18 20.99 20.75 8.65
N LYS A 19 20.39 20.65 9.83
CA LYS A 19 20.29 21.78 10.78
C LYS A 19 21.67 22.30 11.18
N ALA A 20 22.61 21.40 11.48
CA ALA A 20 23.98 21.75 11.83
C ALA A 20 24.73 22.39 10.66
N ALA A 21 24.57 21.88 9.44
CA ALA A 21 25.19 22.42 8.23
C ALA A 21 24.70 23.84 7.93
N ARG A 22 23.38 24.06 8.02
CA ARG A 22 22.76 25.39 7.85
C ARG A 22 23.25 26.39 8.89
N PHE A 23 23.41 25.95 10.15
CA PHE A 23 23.96 26.81 11.21
C PHE A 23 25.39 27.27 10.93
N ARG A 24 26.21 26.45 10.23
CA ARG A 24 27.60 26.72 9.88
C ARG A 24 27.78 27.37 8.51
N ASP A 25 26.68 27.52 7.74
CA ASP A 25 26.72 27.95 6.35
C ASP A 25 27.60 27.04 5.47
N ASP A 26 27.65 25.74 5.78
CA ASP A 26 28.44 24.72 5.10
C ASP A 26 27.67 24.21 3.86
N VAL A 27 27.86 24.90 2.73
CA VAL A 27 27.11 24.60 1.49
C VAL A 27 27.32 23.17 0.99
N PRO A 28 28.54 22.58 0.95
CA PRO A 28 28.73 21.19 0.57
C PRO A 28 27.92 20.24 1.44
N MET A 29 27.96 20.41 2.74
CA MET A 29 27.20 19.59 3.67
C MET A 29 25.68 19.83 3.54
N ILE A 30 25.24 21.06 3.32
CA ILE A 30 23.81 21.37 3.09
C ILE A 30 23.28 20.57 1.89
N VAL A 31 23.94 20.64 0.75
CA VAL A 31 23.51 19.95 -0.48
C VAL A 31 23.47 18.44 -0.30
N ARG A 32 24.50 17.88 0.33
CA ARG A 32 24.56 16.46 0.66
C ARG A 32 23.39 16.03 1.54
N GLU A 33 23.14 16.75 2.61
CA GLU A 33 22.09 16.41 3.58
C GLU A 33 20.68 16.67 3.03
N LEU A 34 20.50 17.62 2.12
CA LEU A 34 19.23 17.79 1.37
C LEU A 34 18.92 16.55 0.54
N TYR A 35 19.92 16.01 -0.16
CA TYR A 35 19.75 14.75 -0.89
C TYR A 35 19.36 13.60 0.04
N TYR A 36 20.10 13.40 1.15
CA TYR A 36 19.85 12.29 2.07
C TYR A 36 18.50 12.43 2.81
N ASN A 37 18.10 13.64 3.20
CA ASN A 37 16.76 13.86 3.75
C ASN A 37 15.67 13.52 2.72
N GLY A 38 15.80 13.97 1.48
CA GLY A 38 14.85 13.65 0.42
C GLY A 38 14.75 12.15 0.16
N ILE A 39 15.87 11.45 0.01
CA ILE A 39 15.88 10.03 -0.35
C ILE A 39 15.46 9.11 0.81
N THR A 40 15.89 9.41 2.05
CA THR A 40 15.47 8.63 3.21
C THR A 40 13.98 8.79 3.49
N LEU A 41 13.47 10.03 3.38
CA LEU A 41 12.05 10.29 3.53
C LEU A 41 11.22 9.63 2.40
N HIS A 42 11.76 9.59 1.17
CA HIS A 42 11.15 8.86 0.07
C HIS A 42 11.07 7.34 0.34
N TYR A 43 12.06 6.75 1.03
CA TYR A 43 11.99 5.34 1.44
C TYR A 43 10.99 5.09 2.58
N ILE A 44 10.77 6.07 3.45
CA ILE A 44 9.73 6.01 4.48
C ILE A 44 8.34 6.15 3.84
N ASN A 45 8.19 6.94 2.77
CA ASN A 45 6.91 7.20 2.17
C ASN A 45 6.25 5.92 1.64
N VAL A 46 4.94 5.81 1.86
CA VAL A 46 4.15 4.71 1.28
C VAL A 46 4.16 4.86 -0.22
N ARG A 47 4.65 3.85 -0.91
CA ARG A 47 4.52 3.74 -2.36
C ARG A 47 3.32 2.88 -2.65
N ASP A 48 2.22 3.53 -2.88
CA ASP A 48 1.08 2.93 -3.54
C ASP A 48 0.93 3.65 -4.88
N GLU A 49 1.26 2.96 -5.96
CA GLU A 49 1.18 3.54 -7.31
C GLU A 49 -0.28 3.77 -7.72
N ASP A 50 -1.20 3.03 -7.13
CA ASP A 50 -2.63 3.06 -7.45
C ASP A 50 -3.45 3.96 -6.50
N HIS A 51 -2.91 4.32 -5.30
CA HIS A 51 -3.63 5.11 -4.31
C HIS A 51 -2.77 6.25 -3.78
N ASP A 52 -3.08 7.47 -4.17
CA ASP A 52 -2.30 8.66 -3.81
C ASP A 52 -2.54 9.09 -2.36
N VAL A 53 -1.84 8.46 -1.43
CA VAL A 53 -1.91 8.79 0.01
C VAL A 53 -0.58 9.37 0.51
N ASN A 54 0.04 10.21 -0.30
CA ASN A 54 1.43 10.63 -0.13
C ASN A 54 1.57 11.92 0.70
N LEU A 55 1.37 11.83 2.00
CA LEU A 55 1.50 12.97 2.91
C LEU A 55 2.93 13.55 2.98
N LEU A 56 3.95 12.76 2.64
CA LEU A 56 5.35 13.16 2.71
C LEU A 56 5.88 13.78 1.40
N TRP A 57 5.20 13.64 0.28
CA TRP A 57 5.67 14.15 -1.01
C TRP A 57 6.02 15.64 -1.03
N PRO A 58 5.24 16.56 -0.45
CA PRO A 58 5.62 17.98 -0.44
C PRO A 58 6.97 18.22 0.24
N ARG A 59 7.27 17.49 1.32
CA ARG A 59 8.56 17.59 2.04
C ARG A 59 9.71 16.98 1.22
N ILE A 60 9.49 15.82 0.61
CA ILE A 60 10.46 15.15 -0.26
C ILE A 60 10.80 16.06 -1.44
N HIS A 61 9.79 16.62 -2.11
CA HIS A 61 9.97 17.55 -3.21
C HIS A 61 10.76 18.79 -2.79
N ALA A 62 10.44 19.38 -1.64
CA ALA A 62 11.13 20.56 -1.12
C ALA A 62 12.62 20.31 -0.90
N PHE A 63 13.01 19.16 -0.35
CA PHE A 63 14.42 18.81 -0.18
C PHE A 63 15.16 18.68 -1.52
N PHE A 64 14.60 17.95 -2.47
CA PHE A 64 15.23 17.81 -3.79
C PHE A 64 15.25 19.12 -4.56
N LEU A 65 14.20 19.94 -4.49
CA LEU A 65 14.14 21.24 -5.16
C LEU A 65 15.19 22.21 -4.59
N GLU A 66 15.33 22.31 -3.27
CA GLU A 66 16.35 23.12 -2.64
C GLU A 66 17.75 22.68 -3.07
N GLY A 67 18.04 21.37 -3.04
CA GLY A 67 19.31 20.81 -3.49
C GLY A 67 19.57 21.01 -4.99
N ALA A 68 18.56 20.88 -5.83
CA ALA A 68 18.64 21.12 -7.27
C ALA A 68 18.92 22.59 -7.61
N ASN A 69 18.42 23.55 -6.83
CA ASN A 69 18.63 24.98 -7.07
C ASN A 69 20.11 25.39 -6.97
N TYR A 70 20.96 24.61 -6.31
CA TYR A 70 22.40 24.84 -6.31
C TYR A 70 23.06 24.61 -7.68
N ILE A 71 22.32 24.10 -8.67
CA ILE A 71 22.79 24.03 -10.06
C ILE A 71 23.23 25.40 -10.59
N ALA A 72 22.64 26.49 -10.11
CA ALA A 72 23.01 27.85 -10.46
C ALA A 72 24.45 28.24 -10.04
N ARG A 73 25.02 27.50 -9.10
CA ARG A 73 26.39 27.70 -8.57
C ARG A 73 27.32 26.51 -8.86
N TYR A 74 26.95 25.68 -9.84
CA TYR A 74 27.58 24.37 -10.09
C TYR A 74 29.11 24.46 -10.20
N GLU A 75 29.67 25.42 -10.96
CA GLU A 75 31.11 25.58 -11.17
C GLU A 75 31.87 26.00 -9.91
N GLU A 76 31.22 26.70 -8.97
CA GLU A 76 31.81 27.18 -7.74
C GLU A 76 32.05 26.08 -6.70
N LEU A 77 31.39 24.94 -6.86
CA LEU A 77 31.32 23.88 -5.87
C LEU A 77 32.27 22.74 -6.22
N ASP A 78 32.67 22.00 -5.19
CA ASP A 78 33.54 20.84 -5.37
C ASP A 78 32.77 19.68 -6.08
N LYS A 79 33.54 18.74 -6.62
CA LYS A 79 33.05 17.63 -7.42
C LYS A 79 32.04 16.75 -6.66
N GLU A 80 32.26 16.49 -5.37
CA GLU A 80 31.34 15.64 -4.58
C GLU A 80 29.98 16.34 -4.41
N THR A 81 30.01 17.63 -4.09
CA THR A 81 28.81 18.47 -3.97
C THR A 81 28.04 18.50 -5.28
N ARG A 82 28.73 18.65 -6.42
CA ARG A 82 28.10 18.63 -7.75
C ARG A 82 27.38 17.32 -8.05
N GLN A 83 27.92 16.17 -7.62
CA GLN A 83 27.23 14.87 -7.75
C GLN A 83 25.91 14.84 -6.98
N TYR A 84 25.85 15.40 -5.77
CA TYR A 84 24.61 15.47 -5.01
C TYR A 84 23.58 16.43 -5.65
N ILE A 85 24.02 17.52 -6.26
CA ILE A 85 23.14 18.40 -7.05
C ILE A 85 22.47 17.61 -8.18
N ILE A 86 23.25 16.88 -8.98
CA ILE A 86 22.73 16.06 -10.08
C ILE A 86 21.74 14.99 -9.57
N ARG A 87 22.03 14.38 -8.42
CA ARG A 87 21.12 13.43 -7.78
C ARG A 87 19.82 14.12 -7.33
N CYS A 88 19.87 15.31 -6.77
CA CYS A 88 18.68 16.08 -6.41
C CYS A 88 17.83 16.41 -7.65
N VAL A 89 18.46 16.89 -8.73
CA VAL A 89 17.81 17.16 -10.01
C VAL A 89 17.10 15.92 -10.53
N GLY A 90 17.81 14.79 -10.59
CA GLY A 90 17.25 13.53 -11.07
C GLY A 90 16.08 13.03 -10.22
N ASN A 91 16.05 13.33 -8.92
CA ASN A 91 15.05 12.83 -7.98
C ASN A 91 13.83 13.76 -7.80
N LEU A 92 13.80 14.96 -8.39
CA LEU A 92 12.65 15.87 -8.34
C LEU A 92 11.32 15.19 -8.71
N ARG A 93 11.36 14.29 -9.70
CA ARG A 93 10.20 13.56 -10.19
C ARG A 93 9.66 12.48 -9.24
N LEU A 94 10.46 12.04 -8.24
CA LEU A 94 10.07 10.95 -7.34
C LEU A 94 8.90 11.32 -6.40
N ALA A 95 8.71 12.61 -6.16
CA ALA A 95 7.68 13.14 -5.27
C ALA A 95 6.51 13.74 -6.07
N VAL A 96 6.10 13.08 -7.15
CA VAL A 96 4.96 13.48 -7.99
C VAL A 96 4.07 12.26 -8.20
N SER A 97 2.76 12.45 -8.03
CA SER A 97 1.75 11.46 -8.35
C SER A 97 1.78 11.09 -9.84
N ARG A 98 1.23 9.94 -10.19
CA ARG A 98 1.10 9.44 -11.56
C ARG A 98 -0.31 8.94 -11.86
N GLN A 99 -1.29 9.38 -11.07
CA GLN A 99 -2.67 8.90 -11.14
C GLN A 99 -3.55 9.74 -12.05
N THR A 100 -3.30 11.04 -12.11
CA THR A 100 -4.07 11.95 -12.98
C THR A 100 -3.26 12.37 -14.21
N LYS A 101 -3.96 12.88 -15.20
CA LYS A 101 -3.32 13.44 -16.39
C LYS A 101 -2.37 14.59 -16.03
N GLU A 102 -2.82 15.49 -15.17
CA GLU A 102 -2.04 16.63 -14.69
C GLU A 102 -0.76 16.18 -13.98
N ASP A 103 -0.84 15.15 -13.16
CA ASP A 103 0.32 14.58 -12.45
C ASP A 103 1.32 13.96 -13.43
N CYS A 104 0.84 13.18 -14.40
CA CYS A 104 1.68 12.62 -15.44
C CYS A 104 2.38 13.70 -16.26
N HIS A 105 1.70 14.78 -16.61
CA HIS A 105 2.30 15.93 -17.30
C HIS A 105 3.35 16.60 -16.42
N ARG A 106 3.05 16.82 -15.14
CA ARG A 106 4.02 17.38 -14.18
C ARG A 106 5.26 16.51 -14.04
N TYR A 107 5.06 15.19 -13.95
CA TYR A 107 6.16 14.24 -13.96
C TYR A 107 7.01 14.36 -15.23
N MET A 108 6.39 14.43 -16.39
CA MET A 108 7.09 14.56 -17.68
C MET A 108 7.88 15.87 -17.79
N GLU A 109 7.36 16.99 -17.29
CA GLU A 109 8.10 18.26 -17.22
C GLU A 109 9.37 18.14 -16.37
N LEU A 110 9.27 17.52 -15.18
CA LEU A 110 10.43 17.32 -14.30
C LEU A 110 11.43 16.31 -14.88
N PHE A 111 10.93 15.31 -15.61
CA PHE A 111 11.77 14.38 -16.36
C PHE A 111 12.57 15.11 -17.43
N ASP A 112 11.92 15.95 -18.24
CA ASP A 112 12.57 16.73 -19.31
C ASP A 112 13.61 17.70 -18.76
N LEU A 113 13.29 18.38 -17.65
CA LEU A 113 14.22 19.26 -16.95
C LEU A 113 15.48 18.49 -16.53
N ALA A 114 15.29 17.35 -15.87
CA ALA A 114 16.40 16.52 -15.40
C ALA A 114 17.22 15.95 -16.55
N MET A 115 16.56 15.45 -17.59
CA MET A 115 17.23 14.93 -18.80
C MET A 115 18.01 16.01 -19.54
N GLY A 116 17.50 17.24 -19.61
CA GLY A 116 18.20 18.39 -20.21
C GLY A 116 19.55 18.66 -19.52
N ILE A 117 19.63 18.46 -18.21
CA ILE A 117 20.89 18.58 -17.44
C ILE A 117 21.75 17.32 -17.60
N ILE A 118 21.20 16.13 -17.40
CA ILE A 118 21.92 14.86 -17.42
C ILE A 118 22.56 14.60 -18.80
N THR A 119 21.91 14.98 -19.88
CA THR A 119 22.41 14.78 -21.25
C THR A 119 23.18 15.97 -21.81
N SER A 120 23.34 17.07 -21.05
CA SER A 120 24.05 18.25 -21.48
C SER A 120 25.55 17.98 -21.61
N PRO A 121 26.17 18.22 -22.77
CA PRO A 121 27.63 18.11 -22.94
C PRO A 121 28.41 18.97 -21.94
N TYR A 122 27.90 20.15 -21.60
CA TYR A 122 28.52 21.06 -20.67
C TYR A 122 28.76 20.40 -19.28
N TYR A 123 27.75 19.78 -18.67
CA TYR A 123 27.90 19.10 -17.37
C TYR A 123 28.72 17.82 -17.50
N GLN A 124 28.59 17.09 -18.61
CA GLN A 124 29.34 15.86 -18.85
C GLN A 124 30.84 16.11 -19.04
N GLU A 125 31.22 17.17 -19.72
CA GLU A 125 32.61 17.57 -19.91
C GLU A 125 33.23 18.10 -18.62
N LEU A 126 32.46 18.82 -17.80
CA LEU A 126 32.91 19.34 -16.51
C LEU A 126 33.15 18.24 -15.47
N ASP A 127 32.30 17.22 -15.47
CA ASP A 127 32.37 16.09 -14.54
C ASP A 127 32.28 14.72 -15.25
N PRO A 128 33.33 14.32 -16.00
CA PRO A 128 33.30 13.09 -16.80
C PRO A 128 33.22 11.80 -15.97
N ASP A 129 33.52 11.86 -14.67
CA ASP A 129 33.47 10.70 -13.78
C ASP A 129 32.07 10.44 -13.19
N ILE A 130 31.10 11.34 -13.41
CA ILE A 130 29.73 11.07 -13.04
C ILE A 130 29.18 9.97 -13.98
N PRO A 131 28.50 8.94 -13.44
CA PRO A 131 27.99 7.84 -14.27
C PRO A 131 26.72 8.26 -15.05
N TRP A 132 26.85 9.19 -15.98
CA TRP A 132 25.78 9.81 -16.75
C TRP A 132 24.89 8.79 -17.48
N ALA A 133 25.50 7.77 -18.07
CA ALA A 133 24.75 6.69 -18.73
C ALA A 133 23.83 5.93 -17.75
N ARG A 134 24.31 5.71 -16.51
CA ARG A 134 23.51 5.07 -15.47
C ARG A 134 22.35 5.97 -15.02
N PHE A 135 22.57 7.27 -14.91
CA PHE A 135 21.49 8.21 -14.60
C PHE A 135 20.45 8.23 -15.72
N THR A 136 20.88 8.34 -16.97
CA THR A 136 20.00 8.29 -18.14
C THR A 136 19.17 7.01 -18.14
N TYR A 137 19.79 5.84 -17.96
CA TYR A 137 19.09 4.56 -17.89
C TYR A 137 18.05 4.53 -16.75
N SER A 138 18.44 4.97 -15.55
CA SER A 138 17.54 5.02 -14.39
C SER A 138 16.34 5.96 -14.60
N MET A 139 16.55 7.09 -15.29
CA MET A 139 15.48 8.02 -15.64
C MET A 139 14.45 7.36 -16.56
N HIS A 140 14.90 6.68 -17.60
CA HIS A 140 14.01 5.97 -18.52
C HIS A 140 13.30 4.79 -17.86
N MET A 141 13.98 4.03 -17.00
CA MET A 141 13.36 2.98 -16.20
C MET A 141 12.21 3.50 -15.33
N ASP A 142 12.40 4.64 -14.68
CA ASP A 142 11.38 5.23 -13.83
C ASP A 142 10.21 5.79 -14.64
N GLN A 143 10.44 6.37 -15.82
CA GLN A 143 9.35 6.88 -16.69
C GLN A 143 8.41 5.76 -17.16
N MET A 144 8.89 4.52 -17.27
CA MET A 144 8.03 3.39 -17.63
C MET A 144 6.95 3.11 -16.58
N THR A 145 7.11 3.57 -15.33
CA THR A 145 6.09 3.42 -14.28
C THR A 145 4.81 4.21 -14.56
N LEU A 146 4.82 5.19 -15.51
CA LEU A 146 3.60 5.82 -16.02
C LEU A 146 2.67 4.80 -16.72
N MET A 147 3.13 3.57 -16.95
CA MET A 147 2.28 2.48 -17.45
C MET A 147 1.10 2.19 -16.52
N ALA A 148 1.24 2.41 -15.19
CA ALA A 148 0.13 2.28 -14.25
C ALA A 148 -1.04 3.19 -14.63
N TYR A 149 -0.78 4.45 -14.97
CA TYR A 149 -1.79 5.39 -15.47
C TYR A 149 -2.40 4.92 -16.81
N LEU A 150 -1.57 4.45 -17.74
CA LEU A 150 -2.03 4.02 -19.07
C LEU A 150 -2.94 2.78 -19.02
N ARG A 151 -2.85 1.94 -18.00
CA ARG A 151 -3.79 0.83 -17.82
C ARG A 151 -5.24 1.30 -17.58
N HIS A 152 -5.41 2.50 -17.04
CA HIS A 152 -6.72 3.05 -16.71
C HIS A 152 -7.17 4.18 -17.65
N CYS A 153 -6.24 4.79 -18.40
CA CYS A 153 -6.49 5.98 -19.20
C CYS A 153 -5.85 5.86 -20.58
N ASN A 154 -6.61 6.16 -21.62
CA ASN A 154 -6.08 6.29 -22.97
C ASN A 154 -5.53 7.71 -23.18
N ASP A 155 -4.20 7.87 -23.01
CA ASP A 155 -3.50 9.14 -23.23
C ASP A 155 -2.36 8.94 -24.24
N PRO A 156 -2.53 9.35 -25.51
CA PRO A 156 -1.53 9.14 -26.56
C PRO A 156 -0.19 9.83 -26.28
N GLU A 157 -0.18 10.98 -25.60
CA GLU A 157 1.06 11.69 -25.27
C GLU A 157 1.87 10.93 -24.24
N VAL A 158 1.23 10.50 -23.16
CA VAL A 158 1.88 9.67 -22.13
C VAL A 158 2.34 8.34 -22.74
N ALA A 159 1.52 7.69 -23.57
CA ALA A 159 1.85 6.44 -24.23
C ALA A 159 3.10 6.56 -25.12
N GLU A 160 3.22 7.62 -25.90
CA GLU A 160 4.39 7.86 -26.75
C GLU A 160 5.65 8.15 -25.92
N ARG A 161 5.51 8.82 -24.78
CA ARG A 161 6.61 9.07 -23.84
C ARG A 161 7.11 7.77 -23.19
N VAL A 162 6.18 6.95 -22.70
CA VAL A 162 6.49 5.63 -22.14
C VAL A 162 7.14 4.74 -23.18
N LEU A 163 6.64 4.72 -24.43
CA LEU A 163 7.23 3.92 -25.52
C LEU A 163 8.67 4.33 -25.81
N ARG A 164 8.98 5.64 -25.86
CA ARG A 164 10.36 6.09 -26.05
C ARG A 164 11.29 5.58 -24.95
N SER A 165 10.86 5.66 -23.71
CA SER A 165 11.64 5.18 -22.59
C SER A 165 11.78 3.65 -22.58
N ALA A 166 10.69 2.93 -22.80
CA ALA A 166 10.70 1.48 -22.88
C ALA A 166 11.59 0.97 -24.03
N SER A 167 11.54 1.61 -25.19
CA SER A 167 12.42 1.29 -26.32
C SER A 167 13.90 1.52 -25.98
N TYR A 168 14.24 2.65 -25.35
CA TYR A 168 15.60 2.94 -24.91
C TYR A 168 16.14 1.86 -23.96
N VAL A 169 15.35 1.53 -22.93
CA VAL A 169 15.74 0.53 -21.93
C VAL A 169 15.84 -0.86 -22.54
N TYR A 170 14.86 -1.26 -23.35
CA TYR A 170 14.84 -2.57 -24.03
C TYR A 170 16.05 -2.76 -24.93
N GLU A 171 16.38 -1.77 -25.79
CA GLU A 171 17.56 -1.81 -26.66
C GLU A 171 18.87 -1.78 -25.87
N HIS A 172 18.93 -1.03 -24.76
CA HIS A 172 20.10 -0.99 -23.89
C HIS A 172 20.36 -2.36 -23.24
N GLN A 173 19.32 -3.00 -22.73
CA GLN A 173 19.40 -4.35 -22.19
C GLN A 173 19.86 -5.36 -23.25
N LYS A 174 19.27 -5.31 -24.44
CA LYS A 174 19.60 -6.21 -25.54
C LYS A 174 21.07 -6.12 -25.98
N LYS A 175 21.66 -4.93 -25.91
CA LYS A 175 23.07 -4.69 -26.24
C LYS A 175 24.04 -5.18 -25.17
N ASN A 176 23.65 -5.11 -23.90
CA ASN A 176 24.53 -5.35 -22.76
C ASN A 176 24.32 -6.71 -22.09
N ALA A 177 23.34 -7.48 -22.55
CA ALA A 177 22.96 -8.73 -21.91
C ALA A 177 23.62 -9.95 -22.58
N GLY A 178 24.40 -10.72 -21.81
CA GLY A 178 24.49 -12.16 -22.00
C GLY A 178 23.13 -12.84 -21.75
N GLU A 179 22.93 -14.08 -22.17
CA GLU A 179 21.63 -14.80 -22.06
C GLU A 179 21.03 -14.80 -20.63
N GLU A 180 21.86 -14.88 -19.57
CA GLU A 180 21.41 -14.89 -18.18
C GLU A 180 20.78 -13.57 -17.70
N SER A 181 21.18 -12.42 -18.24
CA SER A 181 20.66 -11.14 -17.77
C SER A 181 19.28 -10.78 -18.36
N ARG A 182 18.84 -11.45 -19.41
CA ARG A 182 17.49 -11.29 -19.98
C ARG A 182 16.41 -11.84 -19.06
N GLN A 183 16.72 -12.90 -18.31
CA GLN A 183 15.80 -13.49 -17.33
C GLN A 183 15.65 -12.62 -16.07
N GLN A 184 16.66 -11.82 -15.72
CA GLN A 184 16.68 -11.03 -14.48
C GLN A 184 15.78 -9.80 -14.49
N ASN A 185 15.35 -9.29 -15.64
CA ASN A 185 14.49 -8.11 -15.69
C ASN A 185 13.33 -8.25 -16.68
N TRP A 186 12.49 -9.25 -16.43
CA TRP A 186 11.30 -9.58 -17.21
C TRP A 186 10.38 -8.37 -17.44
N ARG A 187 10.32 -7.44 -16.49
CA ARG A 187 9.49 -6.23 -16.59
C ARG A 187 9.86 -5.37 -17.80
N VAL A 188 11.12 -5.38 -18.23
CA VAL A 188 11.53 -4.56 -19.38
C VAL A 188 10.91 -5.07 -20.69
N SER A 189 10.86 -6.39 -20.91
CA SER A 189 10.16 -6.96 -22.07
C SER A 189 8.67 -6.65 -22.01
N TYR A 190 8.05 -6.92 -20.89
CA TYR A 190 6.64 -6.58 -20.66
C TYR A 190 6.35 -5.09 -20.91
N PHE A 191 7.10 -4.18 -20.30
CA PHE A 191 6.89 -2.73 -20.48
C PHE A 191 7.06 -2.30 -21.95
N TYR A 192 7.98 -2.90 -22.68
CA TYR A 192 8.17 -2.59 -24.09
C TYR A 192 6.97 -2.99 -24.94
N HIS A 193 6.48 -4.23 -24.81
CA HIS A 193 5.31 -4.71 -25.56
C HIS A 193 4.02 -3.99 -25.15
N ALA A 194 3.84 -3.74 -23.85
CA ALA A 194 2.71 -2.96 -23.34
C ALA A 194 2.73 -1.52 -23.85
N ALA A 195 3.90 -0.87 -23.88
CA ALA A 195 4.05 0.48 -24.41
C ALA A 195 3.74 0.55 -25.92
N LEU A 196 4.15 -0.44 -26.69
CA LEU A 196 3.77 -0.56 -28.10
C LEU A 196 2.26 -0.66 -28.25
N TYR A 197 1.59 -1.47 -27.42
CA TYR A 197 0.15 -1.62 -27.44
C TYR A 197 -0.57 -0.29 -27.14
N HIS A 198 -0.24 0.37 -26.02
CA HIS A 198 -0.87 1.64 -25.64
C HIS A 198 -0.59 2.79 -26.62
N ALA A 199 0.53 2.76 -27.32
CA ALA A 199 0.84 3.72 -28.40
C ALA A 199 0.19 3.34 -29.75
N GLY A 200 -0.63 2.29 -29.82
CA GLY A 200 -1.28 1.84 -31.05
C GLY A 200 -0.32 1.27 -32.10
N LYS A 201 0.89 0.87 -31.71
CA LYS A 201 1.96 0.32 -32.56
C LYS A 201 2.21 -1.18 -32.35
N GLY A 202 1.47 -1.80 -31.44
CA GLY A 202 1.52 -3.21 -31.08
C GLY A 202 0.14 -3.78 -30.86
N THR A 203 0.07 -5.06 -30.49
CA THR A 203 -1.19 -5.78 -30.25
C THR A 203 -1.23 -6.31 -28.82
N ALA A 204 -2.44 -6.47 -28.26
CA ALA A 204 -2.63 -7.13 -26.97
C ALA A 204 -2.09 -8.57 -26.98
N ARG A 205 -2.20 -9.26 -28.12
CA ARG A 205 -1.65 -10.60 -28.31
C ARG A 205 -0.14 -10.65 -28.03
N ALA A 206 0.62 -9.70 -28.55
CA ALA A 206 2.08 -9.66 -28.32
C ALA A 206 2.42 -9.47 -26.83
N VAL A 207 1.63 -8.69 -26.09
CA VAL A 207 1.81 -8.52 -24.64
C VAL A 207 1.49 -9.83 -23.91
N VAL A 208 0.37 -10.46 -24.26
CA VAL A 208 -0.06 -11.72 -23.61
C VAL A 208 0.93 -12.86 -23.89
N GLU A 209 1.42 -12.98 -25.13
CA GLU A 209 2.41 -14.02 -25.46
C GLU A 209 3.75 -13.83 -24.71
N ASP A 210 4.22 -12.59 -24.56
CA ASP A 210 5.41 -12.25 -23.76
C ASP A 210 5.22 -12.60 -22.28
N LEU A 211 4.07 -12.22 -21.69
CA LEU A 211 3.72 -12.57 -20.31
C LEU A 211 3.62 -14.09 -20.09
N LEU A 212 2.96 -14.81 -20.99
CA LEU A 212 2.86 -16.27 -20.94
C LEU A 212 4.24 -16.94 -20.99
N GLU A 213 5.17 -16.42 -21.79
CA GLU A 213 6.55 -16.92 -21.85
C GLU A 213 7.27 -16.67 -20.51
N ILE A 214 7.16 -15.45 -19.96
CA ILE A 214 7.78 -15.06 -18.68
C ILE A 214 7.27 -15.94 -17.54
N ILE A 215 5.94 -16.05 -17.38
CA ILE A 215 5.33 -16.78 -16.26
C ILE A 215 5.64 -18.27 -16.36
N SER A 216 5.52 -18.87 -17.55
CA SER A 216 5.76 -20.31 -17.76
C SER A 216 7.18 -20.78 -17.44
N GLN A 217 8.15 -19.85 -17.38
CA GLN A 217 9.54 -20.11 -17.02
C GLN A 217 9.83 -19.89 -15.55
N THR A 218 8.84 -19.45 -14.76
CA THR A 218 9.01 -19.16 -13.34
C THR A 218 8.76 -20.41 -12.50
N ASP A 219 9.61 -20.61 -11.49
CA ASP A 219 9.42 -21.66 -10.50
C ASP A 219 8.25 -21.29 -9.57
N GLU A 220 7.23 -22.17 -9.50
CA GLU A 220 6.09 -22.00 -8.60
C GLU A 220 6.50 -22.10 -7.11
N GLN A 221 7.71 -22.51 -6.78
CA GLN A 221 8.26 -22.55 -5.43
C GLN A 221 9.25 -21.41 -5.14
N ASP A 222 9.47 -20.50 -6.07
CA ASP A 222 10.30 -19.32 -5.86
C ASP A 222 9.48 -18.22 -5.13
N TYR A 223 9.64 -18.13 -3.81
CA TYR A 223 9.02 -17.09 -2.97
C TYR A 223 9.93 -15.88 -2.75
N SER A 224 10.98 -15.71 -3.53
CA SER A 224 11.78 -14.48 -3.57
C SER A 224 10.96 -13.29 -4.08
N PRO A 225 11.41 -12.04 -3.89
CA PRO A 225 10.75 -10.87 -4.47
C PRO A 225 10.53 -10.96 -5.97
N ASP A 226 11.44 -11.59 -6.70
CA ASP A 226 11.33 -11.78 -8.15
C ASP A 226 10.29 -12.86 -8.48
N GLY A 227 10.32 -13.99 -7.79
CA GLY A 227 9.35 -15.07 -7.93
C GLY A 227 7.92 -14.62 -7.63
N ILE A 228 7.72 -13.89 -6.51
CA ILE A 228 6.43 -13.31 -6.14
C ILE A 228 5.90 -12.38 -7.25
N ASN A 229 6.75 -11.47 -7.75
CA ASN A 229 6.35 -10.56 -8.81
C ASN A 229 6.01 -11.30 -10.12
N ARG A 230 6.80 -12.31 -10.52
CA ARG A 230 6.53 -13.04 -11.76
C ARG A 230 5.24 -13.84 -11.68
N ASN A 231 5.04 -14.57 -10.58
CA ASN A 231 3.86 -15.43 -10.42
C ASN A 231 2.58 -14.63 -10.20
N LEU A 232 2.58 -13.57 -9.41
CA LEU A 232 1.37 -12.82 -9.05
C LEU A 232 1.17 -11.56 -9.90
N THR A 233 2.16 -10.66 -9.97
CA THR A 233 2.05 -9.44 -10.80
C THR A 233 2.01 -9.78 -12.29
N GLY A 234 2.78 -10.77 -12.73
CA GLY A 234 2.71 -11.27 -14.10
C GLY A 234 1.32 -11.80 -14.45
N ALA A 235 0.72 -12.58 -13.55
CA ALA A 235 -0.65 -13.07 -13.73
C ALA A 235 -1.69 -11.95 -13.73
N ALA A 236 -1.55 -10.92 -12.89
CA ALA A 236 -2.41 -9.75 -12.89
C ALA A 236 -2.37 -9.03 -14.24
N TYR A 237 -1.19 -8.81 -14.78
CA TYR A 237 -1.05 -8.19 -16.11
C TYR A 237 -1.58 -9.09 -17.23
N LEU A 238 -1.40 -10.40 -17.13
CA LEU A 238 -1.98 -11.35 -18.08
C LEU A 238 -3.51 -11.24 -18.13
N ILE A 239 -4.16 -11.21 -16.96
CA ILE A 239 -5.61 -11.07 -16.83
C ILE A 239 -6.07 -9.73 -17.42
N TYR A 240 -5.36 -8.63 -17.12
CA TYR A 240 -5.69 -7.32 -17.64
C TYR A 240 -5.63 -7.28 -19.19
N TYR A 241 -4.55 -7.77 -19.80
CA TYR A 241 -4.41 -7.69 -21.26
C TYR A 241 -5.21 -8.73 -22.02
N GLU A 242 -5.58 -9.86 -21.40
CA GLU A 242 -6.51 -10.83 -21.98
C GLU A 242 -7.86 -10.20 -22.37
N ALA A 243 -8.35 -9.21 -21.59
CA ALA A 243 -9.59 -8.52 -21.87
C ALA A 243 -9.58 -7.80 -23.24
N PHE A 244 -8.41 -7.47 -23.77
CA PHE A 244 -8.22 -6.76 -25.04
C PHE A 244 -7.87 -7.68 -26.23
N LEU A 245 -7.83 -9.00 -26.03
CA LEU A 245 -7.63 -9.95 -27.12
C LEU A 245 -8.85 -10.01 -28.04
N SER A 246 -8.60 -10.20 -29.35
CA SER A 246 -9.66 -10.58 -30.28
C SER A 246 -10.26 -11.95 -29.87
N GLU A 247 -11.50 -12.26 -30.32
CA GLU A 247 -12.13 -13.57 -30.06
C GLU A 247 -11.26 -14.72 -30.57
N GLN A 248 -10.63 -14.55 -31.73
CA GLN A 248 -9.75 -15.56 -32.31
C GLN A 248 -8.49 -15.75 -31.45
N ASP A 249 -7.79 -14.66 -31.08
CA ASP A 249 -6.58 -14.74 -30.27
C ASP A 249 -6.86 -15.34 -28.90
N ARG A 250 -8.00 -14.96 -28.28
CA ARG A 250 -8.43 -15.51 -27.00
C ARG A 250 -8.68 -17.00 -27.09
N ALA A 251 -9.35 -17.47 -28.14
CA ALA A 251 -9.58 -18.90 -28.36
C ALA A 251 -8.27 -19.68 -28.58
N GLU A 252 -7.32 -19.11 -29.34
CA GLU A 252 -6.02 -19.74 -29.58
C GLU A 252 -5.15 -19.83 -28.33
N LEU A 253 -5.23 -18.86 -27.41
CA LEU A 253 -4.40 -18.79 -26.21
C LEU A 253 -5.09 -19.32 -24.94
N ALA A 254 -6.37 -19.71 -25.02
CA ALA A 254 -7.23 -20.06 -23.88
C ALA A 254 -6.59 -21.06 -22.91
N ASP A 255 -6.08 -22.19 -23.43
CA ASP A 255 -5.51 -23.25 -22.60
C ASP A 255 -4.24 -22.80 -21.88
N ARG A 256 -3.41 -21.98 -22.54
CA ARG A 256 -2.19 -21.44 -21.93
C ARG A 256 -2.53 -20.43 -20.83
N ILE A 257 -3.47 -19.52 -21.09
CA ILE A 257 -3.93 -18.52 -20.14
C ILE A 257 -4.54 -19.22 -18.91
N ALA A 258 -5.44 -20.19 -19.11
CA ALA A 258 -6.06 -20.94 -18.02
C ALA A 258 -5.02 -21.69 -17.16
N LYS A 259 -3.99 -22.27 -17.80
CA LYS A 259 -2.90 -22.96 -17.09
C LYS A 259 -2.14 -21.99 -16.17
N GLU A 260 -1.71 -20.84 -16.67
CA GLU A 260 -0.91 -19.89 -15.89
C GLU A 260 -1.76 -19.18 -14.80
N ARG A 261 -3.04 -18.94 -15.05
CA ARG A 261 -3.97 -18.50 -14.01
C ARG A 261 -4.09 -19.53 -12.88
N ALA A 262 -4.28 -20.82 -13.22
CA ALA A 262 -4.33 -21.88 -12.22
C ALA A 262 -3.01 -22.02 -11.43
N ALA A 263 -1.87 -21.78 -12.08
CA ALA A 263 -0.57 -21.74 -11.43
C ALA A 263 -0.48 -20.58 -10.42
N ALA A 264 -0.90 -19.37 -10.79
CA ALA A 264 -0.93 -18.23 -9.89
C ALA A 264 -1.85 -18.46 -8.65
N HIS A 265 -2.98 -19.15 -8.84
CA HIS A 265 -3.85 -19.55 -7.72
C HIS A 265 -3.17 -20.53 -6.78
N ARG A 266 -2.54 -21.59 -7.30
CA ARG A 266 -1.78 -22.54 -6.47
C ARG A 266 -0.65 -21.84 -5.73
N TYR A 267 0.09 -20.98 -6.42
CA TYR A 267 1.14 -20.18 -5.82
C TYR A 267 0.64 -19.34 -4.63
N LEU A 268 -0.52 -18.68 -4.78
CA LEU A 268 -1.14 -17.89 -3.72
C LEU A 268 -1.60 -18.76 -2.55
N ASP A 269 -2.21 -19.92 -2.83
CA ASP A 269 -2.70 -20.86 -1.81
C ASP A 269 -1.56 -21.53 -1.02
N GLU A 270 -0.43 -21.78 -1.67
CA GLU A 270 0.73 -22.46 -1.08
C GLU A 270 1.78 -21.49 -0.52
N MET A 271 1.65 -20.18 -0.79
CA MET A 271 2.64 -19.20 -0.36
C MET A 271 2.72 -19.16 1.17
N PRO A 272 3.86 -19.56 1.77
CA PRO A 272 4.05 -19.48 3.21
C PRO A 272 4.05 -18.01 3.66
N GLY A 273 3.91 -17.77 4.96
CA GLY A 273 4.17 -16.45 5.52
C GLY A 273 5.52 -15.96 4.98
N THR A 274 5.49 -14.93 4.13
CA THR A 274 6.66 -14.52 3.35
C THR A 274 7.59 -13.63 4.17
N GLU A 275 8.89 -13.77 3.92
CA GLU A 275 9.90 -12.81 4.39
C GLU A 275 9.82 -11.47 3.64
N TYR A 276 8.98 -11.37 2.60
CA TYR A 276 8.82 -10.19 1.75
C TYR A 276 7.37 -9.69 1.73
N PRO A 277 6.77 -9.39 2.89
CA PRO A 277 5.33 -9.09 3.00
C PRO A 277 4.90 -7.89 2.16
N ARG A 278 5.78 -6.90 1.98
CA ARG A 278 5.50 -5.72 1.15
C ARG A 278 5.35 -6.09 -0.33
N VAL A 279 6.27 -6.90 -0.87
CA VAL A 279 6.23 -7.31 -2.28
C VAL A 279 4.99 -8.17 -2.54
N ALA A 280 4.71 -9.11 -1.64
CA ALA A 280 3.52 -9.95 -1.70
C ALA A 280 2.23 -9.11 -1.66
N SER A 281 2.12 -8.15 -0.76
CA SER A 281 0.95 -7.30 -0.63
C SER A 281 0.68 -6.46 -1.89
N VAL A 282 1.72 -5.90 -2.51
CA VAL A 282 1.58 -5.15 -3.77
C VAL A 282 1.12 -6.09 -4.89
N ALA A 283 1.79 -7.24 -5.06
CA ALA A 283 1.45 -8.19 -6.12
C ALA A 283 0.02 -8.76 -5.98
N ILE A 284 -0.41 -9.05 -4.74
CA ILE A 284 -1.78 -9.53 -4.48
C ILE A 284 -2.81 -8.43 -4.76
N ARG A 285 -2.54 -7.17 -4.42
CA ARG A 285 -3.43 -6.05 -4.75
C ARG A 285 -3.58 -5.86 -6.26
N GLU A 286 -2.48 -5.91 -7.02
CA GLU A 286 -2.54 -5.89 -8.49
C GLU A 286 -3.40 -7.04 -9.04
N LEU A 287 -3.32 -8.22 -8.44
CA LEU A 287 -4.14 -9.36 -8.84
C LEU A 287 -5.63 -9.13 -8.56
N ILE A 288 -5.99 -8.56 -7.39
CA ILE A 288 -7.39 -8.18 -7.05
C ILE A 288 -7.92 -7.19 -8.07
N THR A 289 -7.18 -6.11 -8.34
CA THR A 289 -7.57 -5.06 -9.28
C THR A 289 -7.80 -5.63 -10.68
N ALA A 290 -6.90 -6.50 -11.16
CA ALA A 290 -7.04 -7.13 -12.47
C ALA A 290 -8.25 -8.06 -12.58
N GLN A 291 -8.72 -8.64 -11.47
CA GLN A 291 -9.81 -9.60 -11.44
C GLN A 291 -11.19 -8.99 -11.11
N SER A 292 -11.25 -7.70 -10.80
CA SER A 292 -12.52 -7.03 -10.42
C SER A 292 -13.67 -7.30 -11.39
N ASP A 293 -13.36 -7.47 -12.67
CA ASP A 293 -14.33 -7.71 -13.73
C ASP A 293 -14.63 -9.20 -13.99
N THR A 294 -13.76 -10.12 -13.59
CA THR A 294 -13.89 -11.54 -13.95
C THR A 294 -14.50 -12.41 -12.85
N LYS A 295 -14.45 -11.99 -11.58
CA LYS A 295 -14.99 -12.70 -10.39
C LYS A 295 -14.61 -14.18 -10.26
N GLU A 296 -13.55 -14.62 -10.91
CA GLU A 296 -13.14 -16.03 -10.94
C GLU A 296 -12.47 -16.49 -9.65
N ILE A 297 -11.82 -15.56 -8.92
CA ILE A 297 -11.23 -15.85 -7.61
C ILE A 297 -12.17 -15.31 -6.53
N ASP A 298 -12.34 -16.10 -5.48
CA ASP A 298 -12.99 -15.61 -4.27
C ASP A 298 -12.10 -14.51 -3.66
N ASN A 299 -12.50 -13.25 -3.88
CA ASN A 299 -11.79 -12.08 -3.36
C ASN A 299 -11.60 -12.13 -1.82
N ARG A 300 -12.45 -12.88 -1.10
CA ARG A 300 -12.28 -13.13 0.34
C ARG A 300 -11.00 -13.90 0.63
N LYS A 301 -10.71 -14.96 -0.14
CA LYS A 301 -9.45 -15.72 0.03
C LYS A 301 -8.23 -14.85 -0.22
N ILE A 302 -8.30 -13.98 -1.22
CA ILE A 302 -7.20 -13.05 -1.52
C ILE A 302 -7.01 -12.06 -0.37
N LEU A 303 -8.09 -11.46 0.15
CA LEU A 303 -8.03 -10.56 1.29
C LEU A 303 -7.51 -11.25 2.56
N GLU A 304 -7.90 -12.50 2.80
CA GLU A 304 -7.37 -13.32 3.90
C GLU A 304 -5.87 -13.60 3.74
N SER A 305 -5.40 -13.85 2.50
CA SER A 305 -3.98 -14.03 2.21
C SER A 305 -3.18 -12.76 2.48
N ILE A 306 -3.72 -11.58 2.14
CA ILE A 306 -3.11 -10.28 2.48
C ILE A 306 -2.97 -10.13 4.00
N LEU A 307 -4.03 -10.41 4.74
CA LEU A 307 -4.01 -10.31 6.21
C LEU A 307 -3.06 -11.33 6.84
N SER A 308 -3.06 -12.58 6.37
CA SER A 308 -2.21 -13.65 6.89
C SER A 308 -0.73 -13.46 6.58
N GLY A 309 -0.40 -12.67 5.56
CA GLY A 309 0.97 -12.26 5.24
C GLY A 309 1.66 -11.53 6.40
N HIS A 310 0.90 -10.87 7.29
CA HIS A 310 1.41 -10.29 8.53
C HIS A 310 0.66 -10.84 9.73
N LYS A 311 1.21 -11.86 10.38
CA LYS A 311 0.57 -12.59 11.49
C LYS A 311 0.02 -11.69 12.62
N PRO A 312 0.75 -10.67 13.12
CA PRO A 312 0.18 -9.79 14.15
C PRO A 312 -1.06 -9.01 13.69
N THR A 313 -1.10 -8.53 12.44
CA THR A 313 -2.29 -7.86 11.87
C THR A 313 -3.44 -8.86 11.68
N TYR A 314 -3.15 -10.06 11.21
CA TYR A 314 -4.16 -11.12 11.08
C TYR A 314 -4.80 -11.48 12.43
N VAL A 315 -3.98 -11.67 13.47
CA VAL A 315 -4.46 -11.96 14.83
C VAL A 315 -5.32 -10.79 15.34
N HIS A 316 -4.84 -9.56 15.23
CA HIS A 316 -5.57 -8.37 15.61
C HIS A 316 -6.92 -8.28 14.89
N SER A 317 -6.93 -8.37 13.57
CA SER A 317 -8.14 -8.29 12.75
C SER A 317 -9.15 -9.39 13.10
N THR A 318 -8.68 -10.61 13.34
CA THR A 318 -9.54 -11.72 13.78
C THR A 318 -10.14 -11.45 15.17
N MET A 319 -9.35 -10.94 16.10
CA MET A 319 -9.83 -10.58 17.44
C MET A 319 -10.84 -9.43 17.39
N VAL A 320 -10.58 -8.40 16.59
CA VAL A 320 -11.51 -7.27 16.36
C VAL A 320 -12.81 -7.76 15.72
N ALA A 321 -12.76 -8.70 14.77
CA ALA A 321 -13.96 -9.32 14.19
C ALA A 321 -14.82 -10.01 15.26
N HIS A 322 -14.20 -10.81 16.13
CA HIS A 322 -14.91 -11.45 17.23
C HIS A 322 -15.51 -10.45 18.21
N LEU A 323 -14.75 -9.42 18.58
CA LEU A 323 -15.20 -8.36 19.50
C LEU A 323 -16.35 -7.54 18.91
N THR A 324 -16.23 -7.10 17.67
CA THR A 324 -17.29 -6.34 16.97
C THR A 324 -18.59 -7.14 16.97
N ARG A 325 -18.54 -8.43 16.64
CA ARG A 325 -19.71 -9.32 16.68
C ARG A 325 -20.27 -9.48 18.09
N VAL A 326 -19.43 -9.60 19.13
CA VAL A 326 -19.88 -9.77 20.52
C VAL A 326 -20.55 -8.49 21.05
N LEU A 327 -19.95 -7.32 20.81
CA LEU A 327 -20.49 -6.03 21.22
C LEU A 327 -21.82 -5.72 20.51
N LEU A 328 -21.86 -5.90 19.18
CA LEU A 328 -23.10 -5.70 18.41
C LEU A 328 -24.20 -6.66 18.85
N ARG A 329 -23.88 -7.93 19.11
CA ARG A 329 -24.85 -8.89 19.66
C ARG A 329 -25.46 -8.38 20.96
N ARG A 330 -24.62 -7.86 21.87
CA ARG A 330 -25.07 -7.31 23.13
C ARG A 330 -26.00 -6.13 22.93
N MET A 331 -25.69 -5.21 21.99
CA MET A 331 -26.58 -4.09 21.65
C MET A 331 -27.93 -4.58 21.09
N VAL A 332 -27.94 -5.52 20.16
CA VAL A 332 -29.19 -6.10 19.62
C VAL A 332 -30.05 -6.71 20.71
N GLU A 333 -29.44 -7.31 21.74
CA GLU A 333 -30.15 -7.96 22.86
C GLU A 333 -30.65 -6.97 23.93
N THR A 334 -29.92 -5.87 24.15
CA THR A 334 -30.23 -4.93 25.25
C THR A 334 -30.88 -3.63 24.81
N ASP A 335 -30.52 -3.11 23.63
CA ASP A 335 -31.04 -1.86 23.07
C ASP A 335 -31.08 -1.90 21.54
N PRO A 336 -31.96 -2.72 20.93
CA PRO A 336 -32.06 -2.78 19.47
C PRO A 336 -32.54 -1.47 18.84
N ALA A 337 -33.13 -0.56 19.63
CA ALA A 337 -33.58 0.73 19.14
C ALA A 337 -32.41 1.66 18.76
N ALA A 338 -31.27 1.56 19.44
CA ALA A 338 -30.06 2.31 19.11
C ALA A 338 -29.47 1.89 17.73
N LEU A 339 -29.89 0.76 17.17
CA LEU A 339 -29.42 0.23 15.88
C LEU A 339 -30.41 0.44 14.72
N ILE A 340 -31.48 1.24 14.94
CA ILE A 340 -32.39 1.60 13.85
C ILE A 340 -31.61 2.41 12.80
N GLY A 341 -31.77 2.03 11.52
CA GLY A 341 -31.00 2.57 10.40
C GLY A 341 -29.91 1.61 9.92
N LEU A 342 -29.39 0.75 10.80
CA LEU A 342 -28.33 -0.19 10.46
C LEU A 342 -28.79 -1.17 9.36
N LEU A 343 -28.03 -1.24 8.28
CA LEU A 343 -28.33 -2.01 7.05
C LEU A 343 -29.79 -1.83 6.58
N GLY A 344 -30.33 -0.61 6.74
CA GLY A 344 -31.69 -0.27 6.33
C GLY A 344 -32.80 -0.76 7.26
N CYS A 345 -32.52 -1.28 8.47
CA CYS A 345 -33.50 -1.65 9.48
C CYS A 345 -34.31 -0.42 9.93
N LYS A 346 -35.63 -0.48 9.81
CA LYS A 346 -36.54 0.65 10.13
C LYS A 346 -37.09 0.61 11.55
N THR A 347 -37.02 -0.56 12.18
CA THR A 347 -37.61 -0.79 13.52
C THR A 347 -36.71 -1.68 14.36
N ALA A 348 -36.81 -1.59 15.70
CA ALA A 348 -36.15 -2.48 16.63
C ALA A 348 -36.49 -3.97 16.40
N ALA A 349 -37.72 -4.27 15.95
CA ALA A 349 -38.13 -5.62 15.61
C ALA A 349 -37.38 -6.15 14.38
N GLU A 350 -37.16 -5.32 13.36
CA GLU A 350 -36.33 -5.68 12.20
C GLU A 350 -34.88 -5.92 12.59
N VAL A 351 -34.31 -5.09 13.48
CA VAL A 351 -32.94 -5.31 14.01
C VAL A 351 -32.83 -6.67 14.69
N GLN A 352 -33.82 -7.05 15.52
CA GLN A 352 -33.85 -8.37 16.15
C GLN A 352 -34.04 -9.52 15.14
N ALA A 353 -34.93 -9.36 14.16
CA ALA A 353 -35.18 -10.37 13.15
C ALA A 353 -33.99 -10.62 12.23
N ARG A 354 -33.22 -9.56 11.88
CA ARG A 354 -32.02 -9.62 11.03
C ARG A 354 -30.72 -9.82 11.81
N LYS A 355 -30.80 -10.17 13.10
CA LYS A 355 -29.61 -10.37 13.96
C LYS A 355 -28.51 -11.24 13.32
N PRO A 356 -28.78 -12.41 12.69
CA PRO A 356 -27.72 -13.22 12.09
C PRO A 356 -26.95 -12.46 10.99
N GLU A 357 -27.64 -11.75 10.12
CA GLU A 357 -27.07 -10.96 9.04
C GLU A 357 -26.21 -9.79 9.60
N LEU A 358 -26.78 -9.01 10.53
CA LEU A 358 -26.07 -7.90 11.18
C LEU A 358 -24.78 -8.36 11.85
N LEU A 359 -24.81 -9.52 12.52
CA LEU A 359 -23.64 -10.08 13.21
C LEU A 359 -22.58 -10.62 12.23
N GLN A 360 -23.00 -11.14 11.07
CA GLN A 360 -22.08 -11.58 10.03
C GLN A 360 -21.37 -10.39 9.38
N THR A 361 -22.13 -9.36 9.00
CA THR A 361 -21.56 -8.11 8.44
C THR A 361 -20.61 -7.44 9.44
N ALA A 362 -20.97 -7.38 10.73
CA ALA A 362 -20.11 -6.84 11.77
C ALA A 362 -18.80 -7.63 11.92
N TYR A 363 -18.87 -8.94 11.82
CA TYR A 363 -17.68 -9.81 11.85
C TYR A 363 -16.77 -9.52 10.65
N GLU A 364 -17.32 -9.45 9.46
CA GLU A 364 -16.54 -9.17 8.24
C GLU A 364 -15.95 -7.76 8.26
N CYS A 365 -16.72 -6.74 8.69
CA CYS A 365 -16.19 -5.39 8.90
C CYS A 365 -15.00 -5.38 9.88
N GLY A 366 -15.11 -6.12 10.99
CA GLY A 366 -14.01 -6.27 11.94
C GLY A 366 -12.81 -7.02 11.36
N LEU A 367 -13.02 -8.04 10.53
CA LEU A 367 -11.95 -8.83 9.94
C LEU A 367 -11.13 -8.01 8.92
N TYR A 368 -11.78 -7.21 8.11
CA TYR A 368 -11.13 -6.51 6.99
C TYR A 368 -10.83 -5.03 7.24
N HIS A 369 -11.16 -4.48 8.44
CA HIS A 369 -10.95 -3.04 8.71
C HIS A 369 -9.52 -2.58 8.48
N ASP A 370 -8.57 -3.44 8.77
CA ASP A 370 -7.12 -3.17 8.74
C ASP A 370 -6.41 -3.71 7.49
N VAL A 371 -7.13 -4.17 6.47
CA VAL A 371 -6.52 -4.75 5.27
C VAL A 371 -5.56 -3.79 4.56
N GLY A 372 -5.79 -2.48 4.67
CA GLY A 372 -4.90 -1.44 4.16
C GLY A 372 -3.54 -1.35 4.86
N LYS A 373 -3.37 -1.95 6.04
CA LYS A 373 -2.05 -2.09 6.70
C LYS A 373 -1.07 -2.90 5.86
N SER A 374 -1.54 -3.70 4.91
CA SER A 374 -0.70 -4.38 3.94
C SER A 374 0.29 -3.46 3.21
N ALA A 375 -0.09 -2.21 2.96
CA ALA A 375 0.78 -1.21 2.32
C ALA A 375 1.80 -0.59 3.28
N VAL A 376 1.60 -0.69 4.59
CA VAL A 376 2.42 -0.05 5.63
C VAL A 376 3.11 -1.04 6.56
N ILE A 377 3.09 -2.34 6.25
CA ILE A 377 3.66 -3.43 7.05
C ILE A 377 5.12 -3.15 7.44
N MET A 378 5.92 -2.62 6.52
CA MET A 378 7.33 -2.34 6.77
C MET A 378 7.59 -1.39 7.95
N TYR A 379 6.62 -0.58 8.35
CA TYR A 379 6.75 0.33 9.52
C TYR A 379 6.28 -0.35 10.80
N ILE A 380 5.45 -1.36 10.69
CA ILE A 380 4.86 -2.08 11.81
C ILE A 380 5.80 -3.18 12.30
N ASP A 381 6.53 -3.83 11.40
CA ASP A 381 7.43 -4.96 11.69
C ASP A 381 8.79 -4.57 12.30
N THR A 382 9.24 -3.33 12.09
CA THR A 382 10.60 -2.90 12.49
C THR A 382 10.73 -2.50 13.95
N ASN A 383 9.83 -2.88 14.83
CA ASN A 383 9.60 -2.20 16.10
C ASN A 383 10.41 -2.69 17.29
N SER A 384 11.70 -2.47 17.27
CA SER A 384 12.49 -2.37 18.51
C SER A 384 12.39 -0.99 19.21
N ARG A 385 11.66 -0.02 18.63
CA ARG A 385 11.53 1.37 19.08
C ARG A 385 10.13 1.94 18.81
N SER A 386 9.83 3.10 19.42
CA SER A 386 8.61 3.86 19.09
C SER A 386 8.65 4.37 17.65
N LEU A 387 7.49 4.42 17.02
CA LEU A 387 7.32 5.00 15.69
C LEU A 387 7.69 6.48 15.68
N LEU A 388 8.29 6.92 14.60
CA LEU A 388 8.52 8.33 14.32
C LEU A 388 7.22 8.97 13.81
N GLU A 389 7.16 10.29 13.88
CA GLU A 389 5.99 11.05 13.39
C GLU A 389 5.71 10.78 11.91
N GLU A 390 6.76 10.70 11.09
CA GLU A 390 6.67 10.44 9.66
C GLU A 390 6.16 9.02 9.37
N GLU A 391 6.61 8.03 10.14
CA GLU A 391 6.13 6.64 10.04
C GLU A 391 4.67 6.53 10.46
N PHE A 392 4.30 7.24 11.54
CA PHE A 392 2.92 7.29 12.00
C PHE A 392 1.99 7.98 10.98
N CYS A 393 2.45 9.06 10.32
CA CYS A 393 1.72 9.66 9.21
C CYS A 393 1.44 8.66 8.08
N CYS A 394 2.42 7.82 7.74
CA CYS A 394 2.22 6.76 6.75
C CYS A 394 1.20 5.72 7.22
N ILE A 395 1.26 5.31 8.50
CA ILE A 395 0.28 4.37 9.05
C ILE A 395 -1.15 4.94 9.00
N GLN A 396 -1.32 6.24 9.21
CA GLN A 396 -2.64 6.89 9.12
C GLN A 396 -3.28 6.80 7.73
N SER A 397 -2.56 6.37 6.70
CA SER A 397 -3.10 6.16 5.36
C SER A 397 -3.86 4.84 5.20
N HIS A 398 -3.64 3.84 6.08
CA HIS A 398 -4.23 2.52 5.89
C HIS A 398 -5.77 2.48 5.79
N PRO A 399 -6.58 3.36 6.43
CA PRO A 399 -8.02 3.36 6.24
C PRO A 399 -8.44 3.71 4.82
N VAL A 400 -7.74 4.67 4.19
CA VAL A 400 -8.00 5.07 2.81
C VAL A 400 -7.59 3.96 1.85
N ILE A 401 -6.40 3.39 2.04
CA ILE A 401 -5.88 2.27 1.22
C ILE A 401 -6.80 1.05 1.35
N GLY A 402 -7.21 0.70 2.58
CA GLY A 402 -8.12 -0.42 2.83
C GLY A 402 -9.49 -0.21 2.20
N CYS A 403 -10.05 1.00 2.28
CA CYS A 403 -11.30 1.36 1.64
C CYS A 403 -11.23 1.18 0.11
N SER A 404 -10.15 1.66 -0.52
CA SER A 404 -9.94 1.53 -1.97
C SER A 404 -9.83 0.07 -2.38
N LEU A 405 -8.97 -0.70 -1.70
CA LEU A 405 -8.78 -2.13 -1.95
C LEU A 405 -10.10 -2.92 -1.84
N LEU A 406 -10.92 -2.63 -0.82
CA LEU A 406 -12.21 -3.30 -0.63
C LEU A 406 -13.22 -2.92 -1.70
N ARG A 407 -13.22 -1.67 -2.19
CA ARG A 407 -14.04 -1.27 -3.33
C ARG A 407 -13.64 -2.01 -4.60
N GLU A 408 -12.37 -2.09 -4.90
CA GLU A 408 -11.83 -2.83 -6.03
C GLU A 408 -12.19 -4.32 -5.95
N ALA A 409 -12.20 -4.88 -4.74
CA ALA A 409 -12.64 -6.25 -4.50
C ALA A 409 -14.18 -6.44 -4.55
N GLY A 410 -14.96 -5.38 -4.76
CA GLY A 410 -16.43 -5.44 -4.89
C GLY A 410 -17.21 -5.33 -3.58
N TYR A 411 -16.59 -4.79 -2.51
CA TYR A 411 -17.22 -4.65 -1.18
C TYR A 411 -17.51 -3.18 -0.82
N GLU A 412 -18.12 -2.43 -1.73
CA GLU A 412 -18.35 -0.98 -1.61
C GLU A 412 -19.32 -0.61 -0.47
N GLU A 413 -20.35 -1.41 -0.22
CA GLU A 413 -21.48 -1.00 0.63
C GLU A 413 -21.16 -1.00 2.12
N HIS A 414 -20.41 -1.98 2.63
CA HIS A 414 -20.25 -2.18 4.07
C HIS A 414 -18.79 -2.25 4.51
N LEU A 415 -17.97 -3.09 3.86
CA LEU A 415 -16.59 -3.31 4.30
C LEU A 415 -15.70 -2.10 4.01
N ALA A 416 -15.84 -1.49 2.84
CA ALA A 416 -15.04 -0.33 2.47
C ALA A 416 -15.31 0.89 3.38
N PRO A 417 -16.56 1.27 3.68
CA PRO A 417 -16.82 2.30 4.69
C PRO A 417 -16.31 1.91 6.08
N ALA A 418 -16.46 0.65 6.51
CA ALA A 418 -15.95 0.22 7.80
C ALA A 418 -14.43 0.43 7.91
N ALA A 419 -13.67 0.05 6.88
CA ALA A 419 -12.23 0.31 6.81
C ALA A 419 -11.90 1.83 6.82
N LEU A 420 -12.68 2.66 6.11
CA LEU A 420 -12.43 4.10 6.03
C LEU A 420 -12.62 4.82 7.36
N TYR A 421 -13.68 4.47 8.09
CA TYR A 421 -14.16 5.29 9.21
C TYR A 421 -13.77 4.78 10.61
N HIS A 422 -13.16 3.59 10.76
CA HIS A 422 -12.91 2.99 12.07
C HIS A 422 -11.99 3.81 13.00
N HIS A 423 -11.20 4.73 12.46
CA HIS A 423 -10.40 5.68 13.23
C HIS A 423 -10.96 7.10 13.28
N CYS A 424 -12.08 7.38 12.62
CA CYS A 424 -12.77 8.66 12.76
C CYS A 424 -13.49 8.74 14.11
N PHE A 425 -13.47 9.92 14.74
CA PHE A 425 -14.16 10.11 16.00
C PHE A 425 -15.68 10.12 15.81
N TYR A 426 -16.40 9.61 16.80
CA TYR A 426 -17.87 9.54 16.79
C TYR A 426 -18.52 10.90 16.50
N ASN A 427 -17.99 12.00 17.09
CA ASN A 427 -18.49 13.35 16.89
C ASN A 427 -18.02 14.02 15.58
N GLY A 428 -17.22 13.35 14.76
CA GLY A 428 -16.67 13.89 13.52
C GLY A 428 -15.56 14.95 13.70
N GLN A 429 -15.12 15.22 14.93
CA GLN A 429 -14.14 16.29 15.21
C GLN A 429 -12.75 15.77 15.57
N GLY A 430 -12.29 14.72 14.90
CA GLY A 430 -10.97 14.15 15.17
C GLY A 430 -10.79 12.77 14.54
N GLY A 431 -9.62 12.18 14.84
CA GLY A 431 -9.25 10.93 14.23
C GLY A 431 -8.66 11.10 12.82
N TYR A 432 -8.68 10.05 12.06
CA TYR A 432 -8.21 10.01 10.66
C TYR A 432 -8.96 8.92 9.87
N PRO A 433 -9.05 9.02 8.51
CA PRO A 433 -8.57 10.16 7.71
C PRO A 433 -9.39 11.44 7.98
N ARG A 434 -8.81 12.58 7.64
CA ARG A 434 -9.49 13.88 7.70
C ARG A 434 -10.11 14.18 6.33
N ASP A 435 -11.03 15.13 6.30
CA ASP A 435 -11.62 15.66 5.05
C ASP A 435 -12.38 14.60 4.22
N VAL A 436 -12.94 13.60 4.92
CA VAL A 436 -13.82 12.59 4.30
C VAL A 436 -15.30 12.94 4.55
N PRO A 437 -16.22 12.53 3.65
CA PRO A 437 -17.67 12.68 3.88
C PRO A 437 -18.08 12.03 5.21
N PRO A 438 -19.23 12.40 5.78
CA PRO A 438 -19.77 11.72 6.97
C PRO A 438 -19.97 10.21 6.70
N CYS A 439 -19.72 9.39 7.74
CA CYS A 439 -19.97 7.96 7.68
C CYS A 439 -21.44 7.67 7.29
N PRO A 440 -21.70 6.81 6.29
CA PRO A 440 -23.05 6.43 5.91
C PRO A 440 -23.86 5.88 7.09
N GLN A 441 -25.12 6.28 7.22
CA GLN A 441 -25.95 5.95 8.38
C GLN A 441 -26.29 4.47 8.49
N ASP A 442 -26.36 3.77 7.37
CA ASP A 442 -26.68 2.34 7.27
C ASP A 442 -25.54 1.44 7.79
N ILE A 443 -24.30 1.93 7.87
CA ILE A 443 -23.17 1.19 8.43
C ILE A 443 -22.63 1.80 9.73
N LYS A 444 -23.05 3.03 10.08
CA LYS A 444 -22.49 3.77 11.20
C LYS A 444 -22.51 3.00 12.52
N GLY A 445 -23.61 2.31 12.83
CA GLY A 445 -23.72 1.51 14.06
C GLY A 445 -22.66 0.41 14.17
N ILE A 446 -22.28 -0.24 13.04
CA ILE A 446 -21.19 -1.22 13.02
C ILE A 446 -19.84 -0.49 13.18
N VAL A 447 -19.62 0.63 12.51
CA VAL A 447 -18.37 1.41 12.63
C VAL A 447 -18.17 1.90 14.08
N ASP A 448 -19.20 2.37 14.74
CA ASP A 448 -19.14 2.82 16.15
C ASP A 448 -18.73 1.66 17.11
N VAL A 449 -19.27 0.46 16.87
CA VAL A 449 -18.89 -0.76 17.60
C VAL A 449 -17.46 -1.18 17.26
N LEU A 450 -17.10 -1.15 15.98
CA LEU A 450 -15.78 -1.52 15.47
C LEU A 450 -14.68 -0.64 16.09
N THR A 451 -14.88 0.68 16.14
CA THR A 451 -13.95 1.64 16.76
C THR A 451 -13.64 1.29 18.23
N VAL A 452 -14.64 0.82 18.97
CA VAL A 452 -14.46 0.35 20.35
C VAL A 452 -13.77 -1.00 20.39
N ALA A 453 -14.15 -1.93 19.51
CA ALA A 453 -13.56 -3.26 19.43
C ALA A 453 -12.06 -3.21 19.08
N ASP A 454 -11.67 -2.36 18.12
CA ASP A 454 -10.28 -2.09 17.77
C ASP A 454 -9.48 -1.56 18.96
N ALA A 455 -10.01 -0.55 19.65
CA ALA A 455 -9.38 0.01 20.86
C ALA A 455 -9.23 -1.05 21.96
N LEU A 456 -10.22 -1.93 22.15
CA LEU A 456 -10.19 -3.01 23.14
C LEU A 456 -9.06 -4.00 22.85
N ASP A 457 -8.98 -4.51 21.62
CA ASP A 457 -7.92 -5.46 21.28
C ASP A 457 -6.55 -4.79 21.32
N ALA A 458 -6.42 -3.63 20.70
CA ALA A 458 -5.17 -2.88 20.65
C ALA A 458 -4.57 -2.57 22.04
N ALA A 459 -5.40 -2.24 23.02
CA ALA A 459 -4.93 -1.88 24.37
C ALA A 459 -4.70 -3.08 25.29
N THR A 460 -5.34 -4.23 25.03
CA THR A 460 -5.27 -5.42 25.90
C THR A 460 -4.37 -6.53 25.38
N ASP A 461 -3.84 -6.41 24.15
CA ASP A 461 -2.89 -7.38 23.62
C ASP A 461 -1.49 -7.15 24.20
N ASN A 462 -0.90 -8.23 24.78
CA ASN A 462 0.44 -8.22 25.36
C ASN A 462 1.48 -9.01 24.54
N ILE A 463 1.08 -9.54 23.38
CA ILE A 463 1.91 -10.44 22.56
C ILE A 463 2.29 -9.73 21.24
N GLY A 464 1.30 -9.22 20.50
CA GLY A 464 1.48 -8.69 19.14
C GLY A 464 2.05 -7.28 19.06
N ARG A 465 2.36 -6.63 20.19
CA ARG A 465 2.81 -5.22 20.21
C ARG A 465 4.04 -5.04 21.08
N CYS A 466 5.18 -4.79 20.47
CA CYS A 466 6.47 -4.65 21.15
C CYS A 466 6.62 -3.37 22.01
N TYR A 467 5.76 -2.35 21.81
CA TYR A 467 5.87 -1.03 22.46
C TYR A 467 4.79 -0.74 23.51
N ASN A 468 3.75 -1.57 23.64
CA ASN A 468 2.70 -1.38 24.61
C ASN A 468 2.69 -2.51 25.67
N ARG A 469 2.57 -2.12 26.93
CA ARG A 469 2.15 -3.06 27.96
C ARG A 469 0.63 -3.17 27.93
N ALA A 470 0.11 -4.40 27.90
CA ALA A 470 -1.33 -4.64 27.96
C ALA A 470 -1.97 -3.94 29.16
N LYS A 471 -3.06 -3.21 28.90
CA LYS A 471 -3.85 -2.56 29.94
C LYS A 471 -4.90 -3.54 30.48
N PRO A 472 -5.14 -3.58 31.80
CA PRO A 472 -6.32 -4.26 32.34
C PRO A 472 -7.60 -3.69 31.70
N LEU A 473 -8.55 -4.53 31.36
CA LEU A 473 -9.83 -4.12 30.75
C LEU A 473 -10.52 -3.00 31.56
N ARG A 474 -10.50 -3.08 32.90
CA ARG A 474 -11.08 -2.05 33.78
C ARG A 474 -10.47 -0.66 33.59
N THR A 475 -9.17 -0.58 33.37
CA THR A 475 -8.49 0.70 33.10
C THR A 475 -8.94 1.27 31.75
N LEU A 476 -9.02 0.43 30.74
CA LEU A 476 -9.47 0.83 29.41
C LEU A 476 -10.94 1.27 29.41
N VAL A 477 -11.81 0.57 30.14
CA VAL A 477 -13.22 0.99 30.29
C VAL A 477 -13.33 2.42 30.83
N GLY A 478 -12.49 2.81 31.80
CA GLY A 478 -12.42 4.18 32.28
C GLY A 478 -12.02 5.19 31.18
N GLU A 479 -11.06 4.82 30.33
CA GLU A 479 -10.66 5.65 29.17
C GLU A 479 -11.78 5.78 28.12
N LEU A 480 -12.50 4.69 27.83
CA LEU A 480 -13.66 4.69 26.93
C LEU A 480 -14.77 5.61 27.46
N GLN A 481 -15.08 5.52 28.77
CA GLN A 481 -16.08 6.36 29.43
C GLN A 481 -15.70 7.84 29.39
N ALA A 482 -14.43 8.18 29.62
CA ALA A 482 -13.94 9.55 29.55
C ALA A 482 -14.03 10.17 28.15
N GLN A 483 -14.05 9.36 27.11
CA GLN A 483 -14.13 9.80 25.70
C GLN A 483 -15.49 9.50 25.05
N SER A 484 -16.48 9.12 25.85
CA SER A 484 -17.85 8.87 25.39
C SER A 484 -18.47 10.15 24.83
N GLY A 485 -19.13 10.06 23.68
CA GLY A 485 -19.71 11.20 22.97
C GLY A 485 -18.70 12.04 22.17
N THR A 486 -17.40 11.78 22.33
CA THR A 486 -16.34 12.41 21.53
C THR A 486 -15.71 11.41 20.56
N ARG A 487 -14.86 10.55 21.04
CA ARG A 487 -14.21 9.50 20.21
C ARG A 487 -15.12 8.28 20.04
N TYR A 488 -15.82 7.88 21.09
CA TYR A 488 -16.62 6.65 21.12
C TYR A 488 -18.11 6.93 21.24
N ALA A 489 -18.93 6.10 20.60
CA ALA A 489 -20.38 6.18 20.66
C ALA A 489 -20.89 5.90 22.09
N PRO A 490 -21.76 6.78 22.66
CA PRO A 490 -22.27 6.62 24.02
C PRO A 490 -22.99 5.30 24.24
N ASP A 491 -23.77 4.84 23.25
CA ASP A 491 -24.57 3.61 23.35
C ASP A 491 -23.68 2.36 23.41
N VAL A 492 -22.55 2.36 22.69
CA VAL A 492 -21.56 1.27 22.76
C VAL A 492 -20.82 1.30 24.10
N VAL A 493 -20.41 2.50 24.57
CA VAL A 493 -19.72 2.66 25.86
C VAL A 493 -20.64 2.29 27.03
N ALA A 494 -21.95 2.49 26.92
CA ALA A 494 -22.92 2.11 27.94
C ALA A 494 -22.94 0.62 28.26
N LEU A 495 -22.55 -0.26 27.30
CA LEU A 495 -22.45 -1.70 27.53
C LEU A 495 -21.49 -2.06 28.69
N PHE A 496 -20.45 -1.27 28.89
CA PHE A 496 -19.41 -1.49 29.91
C PHE A 496 -19.81 -1.01 31.32
N ARG A 497 -21.05 -0.56 31.52
CA ARG A 497 -21.63 -0.32 32.85
C ARG A 497 -22.05 -1.63 33.52
N ASP A 498 -22.25 -2.68 32.75
CA ASP A 498 -22.56 -4.02 33.25
C ASP A 498 -21.27 -4.73 33.63
N GLU A 499 -20.97 -4.80 34.92
CA GLU A 499 -19.75 -5.43 35.45
C GLU A 499 -19.68 -6.92 35.08
N THR A 500 -20.83 -7.65 35.10
CA THR A 500 -20.88 -9.05 34.71
C THR A 500 -20.51 -9.23 33.24
N PHE A 501 -20.98 -8.35 32.38
CA PHE A 501 -20.59 -8.35 30.96
C PHE A 501 -19.07 -8.13 30.80
N CYS A 502 -18.51 -7.16 31.53
CA CYS A 502 -17.07 -6.88 31.52
C CYS A 502 -16.22 -8.08 31.97
N GLU A 503 -16.64 -8.77 33.02
CA GLU A 503 -15.93 -9.98 33.51
C GLU A 503 -15.95 -11.12 32.46
N VAL A 504 -17.12 -11.40 31.89
CA VAL A 504 -17.27 -12.42 30.84
C VAL A 504 -16.47 -12.04 29.60
N LEU A 505 -16.47 -10.76 29.24
CA LEU A 505 -15.70 -10.26 28.09
C LEU A 505 -14.19 -10.43 28.31
N ALA A 506 -13.67 -10.09 29.49
CA ALA A 506 -12.26 -10.25 29.84
C ALA A 506 -11.80 -11.72 29.73
N GLN A 507 -12.58 -12.64 30.27
CA GLN A 507 -12.29 -14.07 30.19
C GLN A 507 -12.30 -14.59 28.75
N LYS A 508 -13.26 -14.13 27.93
CA LYS A 508 -13.34 -14.53 26.51
C LYS A 508 -12.21 -13.94 25.68
N LEU A 509 -11.81 -12.69 25.94
CA LEU A 509 -10.68 -12.06 25.27
C LEU A 509 -9.40 -12.90 25.39
N ASP A 510 -9.02 -13.29 26.58
CA ASP A 510 -7.80 -14.06 26.81
C ASP A 510 -7.88 -15.46 26.17
N ALA A 511 -9.02 -16.12 26.27
CA ALA A 511 -9.22 -17.46 25.71
C ALA A 511 -9.22 -17.45 24.17
N GLU A 512 -9.93 -16.53 23.56
CA GLU A 512 -9.99 -16.42 22.08
C GLU A 512 -8.66 -15.93 21.51
N ARG A 513 -8.01 -14.95 22.11
CA ARG A 513 -6.69 -14.47 21.67
C ARG A 513 -5.67 -15.60 21.64
N LYS A 514 -5.64 -16.42 22.70
CA LYS A 514 -4.76 -17.57 22.74
C LYS A 514 -5.03 -18.56 21.60
N LYS A 515 -6.29 -18.84 21.27
CA LYS A 515 -6.65 -19.70 20.15
C LYS A 515 -6.23 -19.12 18.82
N VAL A 516 -6.48 -17.82 18.61
CA VAL A 516 -6.13 -17.12 17.36
C VAL A 516 -4.62 -17.10 17.16
N TYR A 517 -3.84 -16.82 18.21
CA TYR A 517 -2.37 -16.91 18.14
C TYR A 517 -1.89 -18.32 17.81
N LEU A 518 -2.42 -19.34 18.49
CA LEU A 518 -2.08 -20.72 18.19
C LEU A 518 -2.40 -21.09 16.76
N HIS A 519 -3.58 -20.70 16.24
CA HIS A 519 -3.96 -20.95 14.86
C HIS A 519 -3.02 -20.24 13.88
N ALA A 520 -2.75 -18.95 14.07
CA ALA A 520 -1.91 -18.15 13.19
C ALA A 520 -0.45 -18.62 13.11
N TYR A 521 0.07 -19.19 14.20
CA TYR A 521 1.48 -19.61 14.27
C TYR A 521 1.68 -21.13 14.12
N HIS A 522 0.65 -21.96 14.34
CA HIS A 522 0.71 -23.41 14.06
C HIS A 522 0.27 -23.79 12.64
N ALA A 523 -0.44 -22.94 11.92
CA ALA A 523 -0.69 -23.16 10.49
C ALA A 523 0.59 -23.07 9.63
N ALA A 524 1.75 -22.87 10.27
CA ALA A 524 3.07 -22.84 9.65
C ALA A 524 3.90 -24.11 9.92
N GLU A 525 3.34 -25.12 10.62
CA GLU A 525 3.85 -26.49 10.73
C GLU A 525 3.08 -27.43 9.78
#